data_bda97d1406119ecc75a35549fabedf92
#
_entry.id   bda97d1406119ecc75a35549fabedf92
#
_cell.length_a   1.000
_cell.length_b   1.000
_cell.length_c   1.000
_cell.angle_alpha   90.00
_cell.angle_beta   90.00
_cell.angle_gamma   90.00
#
_symmetry.space_group_name_H-M   'P 1'
#
loop_
_entity.id
_entity.type
_entity.pdbx_description
1 polymer ?
#
loop_
_entity_poly.entity_id
_entity_poly.type
_entity_poly.pdbx_seq_one_letter_code
_entity_poly.pdbx_strand_id
1 'polypeptide(L)'
;KATGYVTAAERGLPEKDFPNVPPEFRVPGSMVFVSPDPDNLGAPASWWQFVPGANWQHPLGPGSSIEGKGAFPVVHLIHADAKAYAEWMGRRLPTEAEWEYASRGGLDGATYSWGQESPHQGESKANTWQGHFPYTNFKDDGFVGSSPVGCFPKNGYGLYDMTGNVWEWTDTAYGPDHKRDYGDRGYDPQ
;
A
#
# COMPACT_ATOMS: atom_id res chain seq x y z
N LYS A 1 7.38 18.49 5.13
CA LYS A 1 8.25 19.67 5.37
C LYS A 1 7.44 20.88 5.80
N ALA A 2 6.27 21.15 5.22
CA ALA A 2 5.47 22.34 5.55
C ALA A 2 4.99 22.40 7.02
N THR A 3 4.73 21.24 7.64
CA THR A 3 4.18 21.15 9.01
C THR A 3 5.20 20.75 10.06
N GLY A 4 6.39 20.29 9.68
CA GLY A 4 7.35 19.67 10.60
C GLY A 4 6.88 18.32 11.16
N TYR A 5 5.84 17.72 10.60
CA TYR A 5 5.36 16.40 11.02
C TYR A 5 6.46 15.34 10.82
N VAL A 6 6.64 14.49 11.83
CA VAL A 6 7.60 13.39 11.85
C VAL A 6 6.82 12.08 11.88
N THR A 7 7.02 11.22 10.89
CA THR A 7 6.31 9.94 10.76
C THR A 7 6.76 8.92 11.80
N ALA A 8 5.95 7.87 12.00
CA ALA A 8 6.32 6.78 12.89
C ALA A 8 7.65 6.12 12.52
N ALA A 9 7.90 5.95 11.22
CA ALA A 9 9.16 5.38 10.72
C ALA A 9 10.38 6.28 11.01
N GLU A 10 10.21 7.60 11.12
CA GLU A 10 11.29 8.54 11.47
C GLU A 10 11.53 8.62 12.97
N ARG A 11 10.49 8.54 13.83
CA ARG A 11 10.61 8.69 15.30
C ARG A 11 10.73 7.36 16.06
N GLY A 12 10.40 6.23 15.44
CA GLY A 12 10.21 4.95 16.10
C GLY A 12 8.86 4.83 16.81
N LEU A 13 8.64 3.71 17.47
CA LEU A 13 7.38 3.36 18.14
C LEU A 13 7.55 3.49 19.67
N PRO A 14 6.81 4.40 20.34
CA PRO A 14 6.86 4.51 21.81
C PRO A 14 6.36 3.23 22.49
N GLU A 15 7.09 2.74 23.49
CA GLU A 15 6.72 1.51 24.23
C GLU A 15 5.32 1.57 24.84
N LYS A 16 4.94 2.74 25.36
CA LYS A 16 3.62 2.95 25.97
C LYS A 16 2.45 2.68 25.03
N ASP A 17 2.65 2.94 23.73
CA ASP A 17 1.62 2.79 22.69
C ASP A 17 1.74 1.45 21.95
N PHE A 18 2.93 0.82 22.00
CA PHE A 18 3.28 -0.41 21.32
C PHE A 18 3.98 -1.41 22.26
N PRO A 19 3.38 -1.79 23.40
CA PRO A 19 4.04 -2.62 24.42
C PRO A 19 4.39 -4.02 23.93
N ASN A 20 3.67 -4.54 22.94
CA ASN A 20 3.85 -5.89 22.41
C ASN A 20 4.86 -5.96 21.26
N VAL A 21 5.38 -4.82 20.80
CA VAL A 21 6.42 -4.80 19.75
C VAL A 21 7.79 -4.97 20.41
N PRO A 22 8.61 -5.93 19.97
CA PRO A 22 9.98 -6.11 20.49
C PRO A 22 10.81 -4.82 20.40
N PRO A 23 11.70 -4.53 21.37
CA PRO A 23 12.48 -3.29 21.42
C PRO A 23 13.26 -3.00 20.15
N GLU A 24 13.81 -4.02 19.51
CA GLU A 24 14.58 -3.93 18.27
C GLU A 24 13.78 -3.41 17.08
N PHE A 25 12.45 -3.56 17.09
CA PHE A 25 11.54 -3.04 16.07
C PHE A 25 10.88 -1.72 16.47
N ARG A 26 11.18 -1.18 17.64
CA ARG A 26 10.64 0.11 18.10
C ARG A 26 11.54 1.30 17.77
N VAL A 27 12.75 1.06 17.33
CA VAL A 27 13.68 2.12 16.86
C VAL A 27 13.20 2.73 15.54
N PRO A 28 13.67 3.93 15.14
CA PRO A 28 13.41 4.47 13.81
C PRO A 28 13.73 3.47 12.71
N GLY A 29 12.77 3.22 11.82
CA GLY A 29 12.89 2.22 10.76
C GLY A 29 11.54 1.73 10.27
N SER A 30 11.56 0.83 9.30
CA SER A 30 10.34 0.24 8.72
C SER A 30 10.62 -1.11 8.10
N MET A 31 9.55 -1.84 7.78
CA MET A 31 9.61 -3.10 7.06
C MET A 31 9.85 -2.85 5.57
N VAL A 32 10.85 -3.52 5.01
CA VAL A 32 11.20 -3.46 3.59
C VAL A 32 11.04 -4.85 2.99
N PHE A 33 10.35 -4.95 1.85
CA PHE A 33 10.25 -6.19 1.11
C PHE A 33 11.59 -6.56 0.48
N VAL A 34 12.02 -7.79 0.73
CA VAL A 34 13.23 -8.37 0.15
C VAL A 34 12.84 -9.68 -0.54
N SER A 35 13.00 -9.71 -1.86
CA SER A 35 12.72 -10.91 -2.63
C SER A 35 13.59 -12.06 -2.14
N PRO A 36 13.01 -13.20 -1.74
CA PRO A 36 13.78 -14.35 -1.27
C PRO A 36 14.47 -15.08 -2.42
N ASP A 37 15.41 -15.95 -2.06
CA ASP A 37 15.99 -16.91 -2.98
C ASP A 37 14.91 -17.93 -3.40
N PRO A 38 14.72 -18.22 -4.71
CA PRO A 38 13.74 -19.20 -5.19
C PRO A 38 13.95 -20.60 -4.63
N ASP A 39 15.18 -20.98 -4.30
CA ASP A 39 15.52 -22.27 -3.71
C ASP A 39 15.32 -22.32 -2.18
N ASN A 40 15.08 -21.15 -1.56
CA ASN A 40 14.86 -21.01 -0.12
C ASN A 40 13.88 -19.89 0.19
N LEU A 41 12.60 -20.12 -0.09
CA LEU A 41 11.55 -19.11 0.07
C LEU A 41 11.32 -18.69 1.53
N GLY A 42 11.61 -19.58 2.49
CA GLY A 42 11.31 -19.33 3.89
C GLY A 42 9.81 -19.16 4.19
N ALA A 43 9.51 -18.62 5.35
CA ALA A 43 8.14 -18.24 5.70
C ALA A 43 7.80 -16.85 5.08
N PRO A 44 6.54 -16.58 4.70
CA PRO A 44 6.14 -15.28 4.11
C PRO A 44 6.57 -14.06 4.95
N ALA A 45 6.60 -14.18 6.26
CA ALA A 45 7.06 -13.11 7.15
C ALA A 45 8.55 -12.77 6.97
N SER A 46 9.38 -13.70 6.49
CA SER A 46 10.82 -13.46 6.28
C SER A 46 11.13 -12.59 5.05
N TRP A 47 10.17 -12.39 4.16
CA TRP A 47 10.32 -11.51 2.99
C TRP A 47 10.22 -10.03 3.37
N TRP A 48 9.75 -9.74 4.58
CA TRP A 48 9.69 -8.41 5.15
C TRP A 48 10.76 -8.26 6.22
N GLN A 49 11.76 -7.47 5.93
CA GLN A 49 12.88 -7.25 6.84
C GLN A 49 12.76 -5.86 7.47
N PHE A 50 12.88 -5.79 8.80
CA PHE A 50 12.99 -4.50 9.46
C PHE A 50 14.36 -3.87 9.15
N VAL A 51 14.33 -2.69 8.54
CA VAL A 51 15.52 -1.93 8.18
C VAL A 51 15.57 -0.66 9.03
N PRO A 52 16.50 -0.55 9.99
CA PRO A 52 16.71 0.68 10.74
C PRO A 52 16.99 1.85 9.80
N GLY A 53 16.31 2.98 10.03
CA GLY A 53 16.43 4.18 9.22
C GLY A 53 15.64 4.16 7.90
N ALA A 54 14.95 3.06 7.55
CA ALA A 54 14.01 3.07 6.43
C ALA A 54 12.81 3.94 6.77
N ASN A 55 12.47 4.88 5.90
CA ASN A 55 11.35 5.81 6.03
C ASN A 55 10.98 6.37 4.64
N TRP A 56 10.04 7.28 4.57
CA TRP A 56 9.59 7.84 3.30
C TRP A 56 10.68 8.57 2.50
N GLN A 57 11.74 9.09 3.13
CA GLN A 57 12.89 9.72 2.46
C GLN A 57 13.95 8.71 2.02
N HIS A 58 14.02 7.59 2.73
CA HIS A 58 14.97 6.50 2.53
C HIS A 58 14.23 5.16 2.44
N PRO A 59 13.49 4.88 1.34
CA PRO A 59 12.55 3.75 1.29
C PRO A 59 13.17 2.36 1.44
N LEU A 60 14.44 2.21 1.12
CA LEU A 60 15.19 0.94 1.28
C LEU A 60 16.24 1.03 2.40
N GLY A 61 16.15 2.04 3.28
CA GLY A 61 17.12 2.31 4.33
C GLY A 61 18.05 3.49 4.01
N PRO A 62 19.02 3.81 4.90
CA PRO A 62 19.82 5.05 4.86
C PRO A 62 20.62 5.29 3.57
N GLY A 63 20.91 4.23 2.80
CA GLY A 63 21.62 4.33 1.51
C GLY A 63 20.68 4.64 0.32
N SER A 64 19.39 4.74 0.52
CA SER A 64 18.41 5.02 -0.53
C SER A 64 17.92 6.48 -0.52
N SER A 65 17.34 6.94 -1.63
CA SER A 65 16.86 8.31 -1.81
C SER A 65 15.56 8.34 -2.61
N ILE A 66 14.78 9.39 -2.41
CA ILE A 66 13.60 9.74 -3.21
C ILE A 66 13.91 10.80 -4.28
N GLU A 67 15.18 11.11 -4.52
CA GLU A 67 15.57 12.03 -5.59
C GLU A 67 15.05 11.53 -6.94
N GLY A 68 14.41 12.43 -7.71
CA GLY A 68 13.75 12.08 -8.96
C GLY A 68 12.41 11.35 -8.82
N LYS A 69 11.96 11.01 -7.60
CA LYS A 69 10.73 10.23 -7.33
C LYS A 69 9.54 11.09 -6.89
N GLY A 70 9.50 12.36 -7.27
CA GLY A 70 8.42 13.28 -6.85
C GLY A 70 7.01 12.89 -7.28
N ALA A 71 6.88 12.02 -8.30
CA ALA A 71 5.60 11.48 -8.77
C ALA A 71 5.27 10.08 -8.20
N PHE A 72 6.13 9.51 -7.35
CA PHE A 72 5.87 8.20 -6.75
C PHE A 72 5.03 8.33 -5.47
N PRO A 73 4.24 7.29 -5.12
CA PRO A 73 3.50 7.29 -3.87
C PRO A 73 4.45 7.30 -2.67
N VAL A 74 4.03 7.98 -1.60
CA VAL A 74 4.74 7.93 -0.33
C VAL A 74 4.54 6.57 0.33
N VAL A 75 5.60 6.03 0.93
CA VAL A 75 5.61 4.73 1.60
C VAL A 75 6.08 4.84 3.05
N HIS A 76 6.03 3.75 3.83
CA HIS A 76 6.43 3.68 5.23
C HIS A 76 5.62 4.60 6.16
N LEU A 77 4.31 4.64 5.92
CA LEU A 77 3.35 5.36 6.76
C LEU A 77 2.48 4.37 7.53
N ILE A 78 2.28 4.62 8.81
CA ILE A 78 1.22 3.97 9.59
C ILE A 78 -0.11 4.72 9.41
N HIS A 79 -1.22 4.10 9.81
CA HIS A 79 -2.56 4.70 9.72
C HIS A 79 -2.62 6.11 10.36
N ALA A 80 -1.97 6.29 11.53
CA ALA A 80 -1.94 7.59 12.20
C ALA A 80 -1.24 8.69 11.38
N ASP A 81 -0.19 8.34 10.61
CA ASP A 81 0.51 9.29 9.74
C ASP A 81 -0.40 9.71 8.56
N ALA A 82 -1.08 8.75 7.94
CA ALA A 82 -2.02 9.01 6.84
C ALA A 82 -3.22 9.87 7.32
N LYS A 83 -3.76 9.55 8.50
CA LYS A 83 -4.84 10.30 9.12
C LYS A 83 -4.43 11.75 9.43
N ALA A 84 -3.25 11.95 10.04
CA ALA A 84 -2.73 13.29 10.32
C ALA A 84 -2.55 14.13 9.04
N TYR A 85 -2.14 13.51 7.92
CA TYR A 85 -2.07 14.19 6.64
C TYR A 85 -3.46 14.59 6.12
N ALA A 86 -4.44 13.66 6.19
CA ALA A 86 -5.80 13.94 5.74
C ALA A 86 -6.43 15.10 6.55
N GLU A 87 -6.27 15.10 7.86
CA GLU A 87 -6.76 16.16 8.75
C GLU A 87 -6.08 17.52 8.46
N TRP A 88 -4.76 17.52 8.22
CA TRP A 88 -4.05 18.73 7.81
C TRP A 88 -4.59 19.32 6.50
N MET A 89 -5.00 18.45 5.57
CA MET A 89 -5.63 18.84 4.30
C MET A 89 -7.11 19.23 4.45
N GLY A 90 -7.67 19.24 5.68
CA GLY A 90 -9.09 19.49 5.94
C GLY A 90 -9.99 18.37 5.43
N ARG A 91 -9.49 17.14 5.39
CA ARG A 91 -10.15 15.93 4.88
C ARG A 91 -10.09 14.80 5.91
N ARG A 92 -10.60 13.64 5.57
CA ARG A 92 -10.45 12.38 6.30
C ARG A 92 -10.01 11.27 5.36
N LEU A 93 -9.58 10.15 5.92
CA LEU A 93 -9.41 8.92 5.15
C LEU A 93 -10.79 8.41 4.67
N PRO A 94 -10.87 7.74 3.54
CA PRO A 94 -12.09 7.07 3.11
C PRO A 94 -12.39 5.88 4.03
N THR A 95 -13.65 5.52 4.16
CA THR A 95 -14.02 4.19 4.65
C THR A 95 -13.69 3.16 3.59
N GLU A 96 -13.59 1.88 3.98
CA GLU A 96 -13.41 0.78 3.03
C GLU A 96 -14.51 0.76 1.96
N ALA A 97 -15.79 0.97 2.35
CA ALA A 97 -16.91 1.03 1.42
C ALA A 97 -16.81 2.19 0.41
N GLU A 98 -16.35 3.37 0.86
CA GLU A 98 -16.12 4.51 -0.03
C GLU A 98 -14.96 4.23 -0.99
N TRP A 99 -13.89 3.62 -0.49
CA TRP A 99 -12.74 3.25 -1.30
C TRP A 99 -13.12 2.19 -2.35
N GLU A 100 -13.82 1.13 -1.96
CA GLU A 100 -14.32 0.09 -2.86
C GLU A 100 -15.25 0.67 -3.93
N TYR A 101 -16.21 1.51 -3.54
CA TYR A 101 -17.09 2.19 -4.49
C TYR A 101 -16.32 3.05 -5.48
N ALA A 102 -15.33 3.80 -4.99
CA ALA A 102 -14.47 4.64 -5.83
C ALA A 102 -13.63 3.79 -6.80
N SER A 103 -13.09 2.65 -6.33
CA SER A 103 -12.27 1.75 -7.14
C SER A 103 -13.05 1.11 -8.28
N ARG A 104 -14.34 0.80 -8.07
CA ARG A 104 -15.23 0.23 -9.09
C ARG A 104 -15.48 1.17 -10.29
N GLY A 105 -15.34 2.47 -10.11
CA GLY A 105 -15.45 3.43 -11.22
C GLY A 105 -16.77 3.38 -11.98
N GLY A 106 -17.87 2.94 -11.31
CA GLY A 106 -19.20 2.78 -11.92
C GLY A 106 -19.46 1.43 -12.58
N LEU A 107 -18.52 0.49 -12.51
CA LEU A 107 -18.72 -0.89 -12.99
C LEU A 107 -19.50 -1.70 -11.95
N ASP A 108 -20.54 -2.41 -12.39
CA ASP A 108 -21.32 -3.33 -11.59
C ASP A 108 -20.95 -4.78 -11.93
N GLY A 109 -20.72 -5.62 -10.91
CA GLY A 109 -20.39 -7.04 -11.06
C GLY A 109 -19.10 -7.35 -11.84
N ALA A 110 -18.20 -6.38 -12.02
CA ALA A 110 -16.94 -6.60 -12.68
C ALA A 110 -15.94 -7.29 -11.74
N THR A 111 -15.14 -8.21 -12.28
CA THR A 111 -14.11 -8.94 -11.54
C THR A 111 -13.00 -8.01 -11.06
N TYR A 112 -12.59 -7.05 -11.91
CA TYR A 112 -11.54 -6.08 -11.63
C TYR A 112 -12.09 -4.65 -11.72
N SER A 113 -11.36 -3.70 -11.17
CA SER A 113 -11.71 -2.27 -11.24
C SER A 113 -11.72 -1.68 -12.67
N TRP A 114 -11.23 -2.40 -13.65
CA TRP A 114 -11.25 -2.05 -15.08
C TRP A 114 -12.17 -2.92 -15.94
N GLY A 115 -12.84 -3.94 -15.39
CA GLY A 115 -13.75 -4.83 -16.13
C GLY A 115 -13.52 -6.31 -15.88
N GLN A 116 -13.67 -7.14 -16.91
CA GLN A 116 -13.55 -8.61 -16.82
C GLN A 116 -12.20 -9.15 -17.31
N GLU A 117 -11.37 -8.33 -17.94
CA GLU A 117 -10.10 -8.76 -18.51
C GLU A 117 -9.09 -9.08 -17.40
N SER A 118 -8.41 -10.24 -17.52
CA SER A 118 -7.33 -10.60 -16.60
C SER A 118 -6.19 -9.56 -16.64
N PRO A 119 -5.58 -9.21 -15.50
CA PRO A 119 -4.43 -8.29 -15.45
C PRO A 119 -3.21 -8.76 -16.26
N HIS A 120 -3.19 -10.05 -16.65
CA HIS A 120 -2.11 -10.64 -17.43
C HIS A 120 -2.45 -10.77 -18.93
N GLN A 121 -3.52 -10.13 -19.40
CA GLN A 121 -3.94 -10.12 -20.81
C GLN A 121 -3.90 -8.73 -21.40
N GLY A 122 -3.15 -8.57 -22.49
CA GLY A 122 -3.06 -7.30 -23.21
C GLY A 122 -2.21 -6.25 -22.49
N GLU A 123 -2.62 -4.99 -22.59
CA GLU A 123 -1.95 -3.86 -21.94
C GLU A 123 -2.20 -3.85 -20.44
N SER A 124 -1.15 -3.66 -19.65
CA SER A 124 -1.23 -3.58 -18.19
C SER A 124 -2.19 -2.45 -17.74
N LYS A 125 -3.13 -2.77 -16.87
CA LYS A 125 -4.13 -1.84 -16.36
C LYS A 125 -3.77 -1.27 -14.98
N ALA A 126 -2.81 -1.89 -14.32
CA ALA A 126 -2.32 -1.51 -12.99
C ALA A 126 -0.89 -2.01 -12.79
N ASN A 127 -0.16 -1.39 -11.86
CA ASN A 127 1.12 -1.91 -11.40
C ASN A 127 0.86 -3.08 -10.45
N THR A 128 1.14 -4.29 -10.92
CA THR A 128 0.96 -5.53 -10.17
C THR A 128 2.17 -6.44 -10.33
N TRP A 129 2.28 -7.45 -9.49
CA TRP A 129 3.33 -8.45 -9.65
C TRP A 129 3.03 -9.36 -10.84
N GLN A 130 4.00 -9.51 -11.77
CA GLN A 130 3.92 -10.44 -12.88
C GLN A 130 5.00 -11.50 -12.74
N GLY A 131 4.58 -12.77 -12.69
CA GLY A 131 5.49 -13.91 -12.56
C GLY A 131 5.35 -14.64 -11.23
N HIS A 132 6.43 -15.26 -10.81
CA HIS A 132 6.42 -16.14 -9.63
C HIS A 132 6.66 -15.34 -8.34
N PHE A 133 5.58 -14.94 -7.68
CA PHE A 133 5.68 -14.28 -6.37
C PHE A 133 6.23 -15.26 -5.32
N PRO A 134 7.16 -14.87 -4.46
CA PRO A 134 7.72 -13.52 -4.26
C PRO A 134 9.13 -13.30 -4.86
N TYR A 135 9.60 -14.16 -5.76
CA TYR A 135 11.02 -14.19 -6.16
C TYR A 135 11.30 -13.78 -7.61
N THR A 136 10.31 -13.82 -8.49
CA THR A 136 10.50 -13.40 -9.89
C THR A 136 9.38 -12.47 -10.33
N ASN A 137 9.71 -11.23 -10.66
CA ASN A 137 8.82 -10.29 -11.32
C ASN A 137 9.30 -10.07 -12.76
N PHE A 138 8.45 -10.37 -13.76
CA PHE A 138 8.77 -10.23 -15.17
C PHE A 138 8.74 -8.77 -15.65
N LYS A 139 8.16 -7.85 -14.89
CA LYS A 139 8.08 -6.42 -15.20
C LYS A 139 7.30 -6.12 -16.49
N ASP A 140 6.29 -6.90 -16.80
CA ASP A 140 5.48 -6.72 -18.01
C ASP A 140 4.73 -5.38 -17.99
N ASP A 141 4.49 -4.82 -16.79
CA ASP A 141 3.94 -3.48 -16.57
C ASP A 141 4.99 -2.35 -16.58
N GLY A 142 6.26 -2.70 -16.71
CA GLY A 142 7.40 -1.77 -16.73
C GLY A 142 8.06 -1.51 -15.38
N PHE A 143 7.54 -2.06 -14.27
CA PHE A 143 8.00 -1.75 -12.91
C PHE A 143 8.36 -3.00 -12.10
N VAL A 144 9.32 -2.86 -11.18
CA VAL A 144 9.69 -3.91 -10.20
C VAL A 144 8.99 -3.68 -8.86
N GLY A 145 8.82 -2.43 -8.49
CA GLY A 145 8.20 -1.97 -7.25
C GLY A 145 7.12 -0.95 -7.57
N SER A 146 6.99 0.10 -6.75
CA SER A 146 6.02 1.16 -7.03
C SER A 146 6.31 1.88 -8.34
N SER A 147 5.26 2.37 -8.99
CA SER A 147 5.30 3.21 -10.20
C SER A 147 4.98 4.66 -9.86
N PRO A 148 5.32 5.63 -10.74
CA PRO A 148 4.77 6.98 -10.65
C PRO A 148 3.24 6.95 -10.71
N VAL A 149 2.58 7.81 -9.94
CA VAL A 149 1.11 7.90 -9.94
C VAL A 149 0.57 8.32 -11.31
N GLY A 150 -0.55 7.74 -11.72
CA GLY A 150 -1.20 8.04 -12.98
C GLY A 150 -0.55 7.43 -14.22
N CYS A 151 0.35 6.44 -14.06
CA CYS A 151 0.97 5.73 -15.19
C CYS A 151 0.00 4.80 -15.91
N PHE A 152 -1.06 4.34 -15.23
CA PHE A 152 -2.05 3.42 -15.76
C PHE A 152 -3.37 4.12 -16.04
N PRO A 153 -4.28 3.51 -16.81
CA PRO A 153 -5.55 4.12 -17.15
C PRO A 153 -6.39 4.46 -15.91
N LYS A 154 -7.03 5.62 -15.92
CA LYS A 154 -8.02 6.00 -14.92
C LYS A 154 -9.29 5.17 -15.05
N ASN A 155 -9.98 4.94 -13.94
CA ASN A 155 -11.28 4.28 -13.91
C ASN A 155 -12.41 5.21 -14.43
N GLY A 156 -13.66 4.71 -14.45
CA GLY A 156 -14.81 5.45 -14.94
C GLY A 156 -15.17 6.72 -14.14
N TYR A 157 -14.66 6.86 -12.92
CA TYR A 157 -14.78 8.08 -12.11
C TYR A 157 -13.58 9.03 -12.26
N GLY A 158 -12.64 8.69 -13.15
CA GLY A 158 -11.46 9.52 -13.40
C GLY A 158 -10.35 9.36 -12.36
N LEU A 159 -10.40 8.33 -11.53
CA LEU A 159 -9.42 8.02 -10.50
C LEU A 159 -8.33 7.08 -11.04
N TYR A 160 -7.09 7.35 -10.66
CA TYR A 160 -5.91 6.56 -11.02
C TYR A 160 -5.50 5.67 -9.83
N ASP A 161 -4.75 4.61 -10.13
CA ASP A 161 -4.05 3.76 -9.17
C ASP A 161 -4.95 3.17 -8.05
N MET A 162 -6.27 3.05 -8.31
CA MET A 162 -7.22 2.43 -7.39
C MET A 162 -7.04 0.91 -7.28
N THR A 163 -6.08 0.34 -7.98
CA THR A 163 -5.68 -1.07 -7.91
C THR A 163 -4.18 -1.17 -8.13
N GLY A 164 -3.49 -1.96 -7.33
CA GLY A 164 -2.05 -2.16 -7.42
C GLY A 164 -1.23 -0.99 -6.86
N ASN A 165 0.01 -0.88 -7.28
CA ASN A 165 1.02 0.09 -6.90
C ASN A 165 1.40 0.02 -5.41
N VAL A 166 0.62 0.61 -4.50
CA VAL A 166 0.82 0.54 -3.03
C VAL A 166 -0.50 0.28 -2.32
N TRP A 167 -0.42 -0.30 -1.12
CA TRP A 167 -1.58 -0.42 -0.25
C TRP A 167 -1.96 0.95 0.31
N GLU A 168 -3.25 1.18 0.44
CA GLU A 168 -3.82 2.44 0.90
C GLU A 168 -4.57 2.25 2.22
N TRP A 169 -4.41 3.21 3.13
CA TRP A 169 -5.10 3.20 4.41
C TRP A 169 -6.55 3.70 4.26
N THR A 170 -7.48 2.98 4.88
CA THR A 170 -8.87 3.41 5.07
C THR A 170 -9.15 3.64 6.56
N ASP A 171 -10.23 4.37 6.89
CA ASP A 171 -10.62 4.63 8.29
C ASP A 171 -11.50 3.50 8.87
N THR A 172 -11.73 2.43 8.12
CA THR A 172 -12.45 1.25 8.56
C THR A 172 -11.51 0.29 9.29
N ALA A 173 -11.85 -0.09 10.52
CA ALA A 173 -11.08 -1.08 11.25
C ALA A 173 -11.27 -2.47 10.64
N TYR A 174 -10.16 -3.16 10.37
CA TYR A 174 -10.20 -4.53 9.88
C TYR A 174 -10.88 -5.45 10.91
N GLY A 175 -11.85 -6.23 10.47
CA GLY A 175 -12.56 -7.22 11.27
C GLY A 175 -12.66 -8.55 10.52
N PRO A 176 -12.76 -9.70 11.26
CA PRO A 176 -12.85 -11.03 10.64
C PRO A 176 -14.18 -11.26 9.87
N ASP A 177 -15.17 -10.43 10.14
CA ASP A 177 -16.45 -10.42 9.44
C ASP A 177 -16.72 -8.99 8.93
N HIS A 178 -16.56 -8.79 7.66
CA HIS A 178 -16.87 -7.52 6.96
C HIS A 178 -18.33 -7.04 7.16
N LYS A 179 -19.18 -7.84 7.83
CA LYS A 179 -20.59 -7.53 8.07
C LYS A 179 -20.82 -6.34 8.99
N ARG A 180 -19.84 -5.92 9.78
CA ARG A 180 -20.02 -4.84 10.77
C ARG A 180 -20.13 -3.44 10.15
N ASP A 181 -19.49 -3.22 8.99
CA ASP A 181 -19.42 -1.89 8.38
C ASP A 181 -20.40 -1.69 7.22
N TYR A 182 -20.91 -2.78 6.65
CA TYR A 182 -21.86 -2.74 5.52
C TYR A 182 -23.33 -2.88 5.95
N GLY A 183 -23.63 -3.02 7.24
CA GLY A 183 -24.95 -3.34 7.75
C GLY A 183 -25.45 -4.65 7.17
N ASP A 184 -26.80 -4.86 7.16
CA ASP A 184 -27.43 -6.08 6.63
C ASP A 184 -27.31 -6.25 5.09
N ARG A 185 -26.62 -5.35 4.41
CA ARG A 185 -26.28 -5.47 2.99
C ARG A 185 -24.88 -6.05 2.85
N GLY A 186 -24.74 -7.34 3.20
CA GLY A 186 -23.49 -8.04 3.18
C GLY A 186 -22.86 -8.05 1.79
N TYR A 187 -21.57 -7.76 1.75
CA TYR A 187 -20.70 -8.25 0.69
C TYR A 187 -20.76 -9.77 0.70
N ASP A 188 -21.32 -10.36 -0.36
CA ASP A 188 -21.31 -11.81 -0.61
C ASP A 188 -20.14 -12.11 -1.53
N PRO A 189 -19.03 -12.64 -1.03
CA PRO A 189 -17.94 -13.09 -1.88
C PRO A 189 -18.34 -14.44 -2.49
N GLN A 190 -18.99 -14.45 -3.65
CA GLN A 190 -19.06 -15.64 -4.50
C GLN A 190 -17.79 -15.80 -5.30
#